data_14d7b655e0be851e482b437536a86707
#
_entry.id   14d7b655e0be851e482b437536a86707
#
_cell.length_a   1.000
_cell.length_b   1.000
_cell.length_c   1.000
_cell.angle_alpha   90.00
_cell.angle_beta   90.00
_cell.angle_gamma   90.00
#
_symmetry.space_group_name_H-M   'P 1'
#
loop_
_entity.id
_entity.type
_entity.pdbx_description
1 polymer ?
#
loop_
_entity_poly.entity_id
_entity_poly.type
_entity_poly.pdbx_seq_one_letter_code
_entity_poly.pdbx_strand_id
1 'polypeptide(L)'
;SSDVCSSDLFDWDSILAGADWFHWTGITPALGGELPEITLDALRKCREKGITVSCDLNYRGKLWSRERAGEVMGRLVPYVDVLIANEEDAKDVFGIEAADTDIMGGKLNHEGYVSVARQLTERFGCKAVAITLRGSISASENNWAGMLYTGGQPFFSQNYLIRLVDRVGGGDSFGGGLIHALCKGMDEQSTIEFAVAASCLKQTIEHDFNLASEKEVLALMGGNASG
;
A
#
# COMPACT_ATOMS: atom_id res chain seq x y z
N SER A 1 -11.19 39.73 3.97
CA SER A 1 -10.27 38.64 4.24
C SER A 1 -9.95 37.97 2.91
N SER A 2 -8.75 38.13 2.44
CA SER A 2 -8.24 37.35 1.31
C SER A 2 -8.24 35.88 1.77
N ASP A 3 -9.11 35.07 1.18
CA ASP A 3 -9.05 33.63 1.29
C ASP A 3 -7.75 33.20 0.61
N VAL A 4 -6.68 33.15 1.39
CA VAL A 4 -5.45 32.46 0.97
C VAL A 4 -5.87 31.00 0.93
N CYS A 5 -6.04 30.46 -0.28
CA CYS A 5 -6.26 29.03 -0.46
C CYS A 5 -5.05 28.33 0.14
N SER A 6 -5.23 27.38 1.04
CA SER A 6 -4.09 26.73 1.70
C SER A 6 -3.22 25.93 0.73
N SER A 7 -3.71 25.63 -0.49
CA SER A 7 -2.90 25.16 -1.61
C SER A 7 -1.76 26.11 -1.98
N ASP A 8 -1.93 27.42 -1.75
CA ASP A 8 -0.90 28.44 -2.01
C ASP A 8 0.24 28.43 -0.97
N LEU A 9 0.07 27.68 0.13
CA LEU A 9 1.10 27.54 1.17
C LEU A 9 2.22 26.56 0.78
N PHE A 10 2.00 25.72 -0.22
CA PHE A 10 2.96 24.69 -0.64
C PHE A 10 3.55 25.03 -2.00
N ASP A 11 4.82 25.38 -2.03
CA ASP A 11 5.59 25.47 -3.27
C ASP A 11 5.98 24.06 -3.74
N TRP A 12 5.02 23.39 -4.39
CA TRP A 12 5.20 22.02 -4.89
C TRP A 12 6.33 21.91 -5.90
N ASP A 13 6.64 22.99 -6.61
CA ASP A 13 7.74 23.00 -7.57
C ASP A 13 9.09 22.86 -6.87
N SER A 14 9.27 23.55 -5.75
CA SER A 14 10.46 23.43 -4.90
C SER A 14 10.47 22.14 -4.08
N ILE A 15 9.33 21.72 -3.53
CA ILE A 15 9.22 20.51 -2.69
C ILE A 15 9.54 19.25 -3.50
N LEU A 16 9.07 19.19 -4.75
CA LEU A 16 9.22 18.04 -5.62
C LEU A 16 10.47 18.14 -6.54
N ALA A 17 11.31 19.13 -6.34
CA ALA A 17 12.53 19.29 -7.15
C ALA A 17 13.47 18.09 -6.94
N GLY A 18 13.79 17.39 -8.03
CA GLY A 18 14.68 16.22 -8.01
C GLY A 18 14.08 14.95 -7.40
N ALA A 19 12.77 14.93 -7.14
CA ALA A 19 12.06 13.73 -6.70
C ALA A 19 11.71 12.84 -7.91
N ASP A 20 11.97 11.55 -7.78
CA ASP A 20 11.56 10.51 -8.75
C ASP A 20 10.30 9.77 -8.30
N TRP A 21 10.00 9.81 -6.99
CA TRP A 21 8.90 9.09 -6.37
C TRP A 21 8.21 9.92 -5.28
N PHE A 22 6.89 9.92 -5.28
CA PHE A 22 6.05 10.53 -4.26
C PHE A 22 5.11 9.48 -3.66
N HIS A 23 5.21 9.27 -2.34
CA HIS A 23 4.32 8.36 -1.61
C HIS A 23 3.42 9.14 -0.66
N TRP A 24 2.15 8.73 -0.59
CA TRP A 24 1.17 9.28 0.33
C TRP A 24 0.23 8.20 0.87
N THR A 25 -0.50 8.52 1.92
CA THR A 25 -1.45 7.61 2.56
C THR A 25 -2.85 8.23 2.61
N GLY A 26 -3.88 7.41 2.49
CA GLY A 26 -5.28 7.82 2.61
C GLY A 26 -5.63 8.42 3.97
N ILE A 27 -4.78 8.29 4.98
CA ILE A 27 -4.93 8.99 6.26
C ILE A 27 -4.82 10.51 6.07
N THR A 28 -3.92 10.99 5.23
CA THR A 28 -3.70 12.43 5.02
C THR A 28 -4.97 13.16 4.62
N PRO A 29 -5.67 12.83 3.53
CA PRO A 29 -6.92 13.49 3.19
C PRO A 29 -8.05 13.20 4.18
N ALA A 30 -7.99 12.07 4.93
CA ALA A 30 -9.00 11.73 5.93
C ALA A 30 -9.00 12.66 7.16
N LEU A 31 -7.89 13.37 7.42
CA LEU A 31 -7.82 14.37 8.50
C LEU A 31 -8.71 15.59 8.23
N GLY A 32 -9.24 15.73 7.01
CA GLY A 32 -10.23 16.74 6.66
C GLY A 32 -9.66 18.12 6.33
N GLY A 33 -10.50 19.16 6.46
CA GLY A 33 -10.14 20.50 6.06
C GLY A 33 -9.79 20.58 4.58
N GLU A 34 -8.69 21.24 4.25
CA GLU A 34 -8.19 21.42 2.88
C GLU A 34 -7.21 20.32 2.43
N LEU A 35 -6.89 19.34 3.29
CA LEU A 35 -5.94 18.28 2.98
C LEU A 35 -6.29 17.45 1.74
N PRO A 36 -7.57 17.16 1.42
CA PRO A 36 -7.91 16.54 0.14
C PRO A 36 -7.47 17.36 -1.08
N GLU A 37 -7.67 18.66 -1.05
CA GLU A 37 -7.29 19.56 -2.17
C GLU A 37 -5.76 19.74 -2.24
N ILE A 38 -5.10 19.92 -1.10
CA ILE A 38 -3.62 19.97 -1.02
C ILE A 38 -3.00 18.69 -1.58
N THR A 39 -3.56 17.53 -1.22
CA THR A 39 -3.11 16.25 -1.77
C THR A 39 -3.32 16.19 -3.29
N LEU A 40 -4.49 16.63 -3.78
CA LEU A 40 -4.78 16.65 -5.21
C LEU A 40 -3.80 17.54 -5.98
N ASP A 41 -3.44 18.71 -5.44
CA ASP A 41 -2.48 19.62 -6.06
C ASP A 41 -1.07 19.02 -6.12
N ALA A 42 -0.61 18.35 -5.04
CA ALA A 42 0.62 17.58 -5.05
C ALA A 42 0.63 16.51 -6.16
N LEU A 43 -0.47 15.76 -6.28
CA LEU A 43 -0.60 14.70 -7.28
C LEU A 43 -0.61 15.22 -8.71
N ARG A 44 -1.27 16.36 -8.96
CA ARG A 44 -1.22 17.04 -10.26
C ARG A 44 0.20 17.44 -10.63
N LYS A 45 0.91 18.02 -9.67
CA LYS A 45 2.33 18.41 -9.85
C LYS A 45 3.24 17.20 -10.11
N CYS A 46 3.03 16.09 -9.40
CA CYS A 46 3.75 14.86 -9.67
C CYS A 46 3.52 14.38 -11.12
N ARG A 47 2.26 14.39 -11.58
CA ARG A 47 1.94 14.03 -12.96
C ARG A 47 2.59 14.96 -13.99
N GLU A 48 2.55 16.29 -13.76
CA GLU A 48 3.20 17.27 -14.63
C GLU A 48 4.71 17.05 -14.75
N LYS A 49 5.35 16.64 -13.64
CA LYS A 49 6.80 16.41 -13.56
C LYS A 49 7.21 14.98 -13.95
N GLY A 50 6.27 14.06 -14.21
CA GLY A 50 6.55 12.66 -14.51
C GLY A 50 7.07 11.87 -13.29
N ILE A 51 6.77 12.31 -12.07
CA ILE A 51 7.13 11.66 -10.82
C ILE A 51 6.20 10.47 -10.60
N THR A 52 6.76 9.31 -10.29
CA THR A 52 5.98 8.12 -9.94
C THR A 52 5.25 8.32 -8.62
N VAL A 53 3.97 7.98 -8.60
CA VAL A 53 3.12 8.15 -7.40
C VAL A 53 2.68 6.81 -6.84
N SER A 54 2.85 6.62 -5.53
CA SER A 54 2.25 5.50 -4.81
C SER A 54 1.34 5.97 -3.68
N CYS A 55 0.34 5.16 -3.37
CA CYS A 55 -0.61 5.41 -2.29
C CYS A 55 -0.90 4.13 -1.52
N ASP A 56 -0.92 4.21 -0.19
CA ASP A 56 -1.58 3.22 0.67
C ASP A 56 -3.00 3.74 0.98
N LEU A 57 -4.04 2.98 0.61
CA LEU A 57 -5.44 3.35 0.87
C LEU A 57 -5.70 3.57 2.35
N ASN A 58 -5.19 2.71 3.19
CA ASN A 58 -5.09 2.87 4.64
C ASN A 58 -6.36 3.44 5.28
N TYR A 59 -7.53 2.88 4.93
CA TYR A 59 -8.82 3.38 5.39
C TYR A 59 -8.93 3.33 6.91
N ARG A 60 -9.47 4.38 7.47
CA ARG A 60 -9.71 4.52 8.92
C ARG A 60 -11.12 5.03 9.18
N GLY A 61 -12.06 4.13 9.45
CA GLY A 61 -13.46 4.46 9.73
C GLY A 61 -13.68 5.38 10.93
N LYS A 62 -12.65 5.61 11.77
CA LYS A 62 -12.68 6.61 12.86
C LYS A 62 -12.43 8.04 12.38
N LEU A 63 -11.86 8.22 11.18
CA LEU A 63 -11.55 9.55 10.63
C LEU A 63 -12.65 10.04 9.67
N TRP A 64 -13.22 9.14 8.88
CA TRP A 64 -14.24 9.49 7.89
C TRP A 64 -15.17 8.31 7.56
N SER A 65 -16.34 8.63 6.98
CA SER A 65 -17.27 7.61 6.52
C SER A 65 -16.80 6.97 5.20
N ARG A 66 -17.33 5.79 4.88
CA ARG A 66 -17.04 5.09 3.61
C ARG A 66 -17.44 5.93 2.39
N GLU A 67 -18.58 6.61 2.47
CA GLU A 67 -19.07 7.49 1.40
C GLU A 67 -18.09 8.62 1.14
N ARG A 68 -17.63 9.30 2.21
CA ARG A 68 -16.64 10.38 2.09
C ARG A 68 -15.30 9.88 1.61
N ALA A 69 -14.84 8.72 2.09
CA ALA A 69 -13.63 8.08 1.61
C ALA A 69 -13.72 7.77 0.11
N GLY A 70 -14.82 7.17 -0.33
CA GLY A 70 -15.06 6.85 -1.74
C GLY A 70 -15.08 8.08 -2.65
N GLU A 71 -15.73 9.17 -2.19
CA GLU A 71 -15.77 10.44 -2.92
C GLU A 71 -14.36 11.04 -3.10
N VAL A 72 -13.63 11.20 -2.00
CA VAL A 72 -12.31 11.84 -2.01
C VAL A 72 -11.28 10.97 -2.72
N MET A 73 -11.16 9.70 -2.32
CA MET A 73 -10.17 8.79 -2.91
C MET A 73 -10.46 8.51 -4.39
N GLY A 74 -11.73 8.51 -4.79
CA GLY A 74 -12.12 8.41 -6.20
C GLY A 74 -11.60 9.55 -7.09
N ARG A 75 -11.32 10.73 -6.49
CA ARG A 75 -10.68 11.87 -7.18
C ARG A 75 -9.15 11.78 -7.18
N LEU A 76 -8.55 11.18 -6.16
CA LEU A 76 -7.10 11.16 -5.93
C LEU A 76 -6.42 9.94 -6.58
N VAL A 77 -7.02 8.75 -6.45
CA VAL A 77 -6.42 7.48 -6.94
C VAL A 77 -6.17 7.44 -8.45
N PRO A 78 -6.93 8.13 -9.34
CA PRO A 78 -6.58 8.22 -10.75
C PRO A 78 -5.20 8.83 -11.06
N TYR A 79 -4.54 9.42 -10.07
CA TYR A 79 -3.17 9.96 -10.18
C TYR A 79 -2.10 8.99 -9.68
N VAL A 80 -2.49 7.80 -9.21
CA VAL A 80 -1.60 6.82 -8.56
C VAL A 80 -1.12 5.80 -9.56
N ASP A 81 0.18 5.57 -9.62
CA ASP A 81 0.81 4.52 -10.41
C ASP A 81 0.83 3.18 -9.67
N VAL A 82 1.15 3.20 -8.37
CA VAL A 82 1.26 2.01 -7.51
C VAL A 82 0.32 2.14 -6.32
N LEU A 83 -0.74 1.33 -6.29
CA LEU A 83 -1.73 1.33 -5.23
C LEU A 83 -1.45 0.20 -4.24
N ILE A 84 -1.37 0.53 -2.96
CA ILE A 84 -1.25 -0.43 -1.86
C ILE A 84 -2.59 -0.49 -1.13
N ALA A 85 -3.08 -1.68 -0.87
CA ALA A 85 -4.35 -1.91 -0.20
C ALA A 85 -4.34 -3.21 0.60
N ASN A 86 -5.34 -3.38 1.44
CA ASN A 86 -5.80 -4.69 1.87
C ASN A 86 -7.19 -4.96 1.26
N GLU A 87 -7.74 -6.15 1.46
CA GLU A 87 -9.04 -6.50 0.90
C GLU A 87 -10.19 -5.68 1.49
N GLU A 88 -10.10 -5.32 2.79
CA GLU A 88 -11.10 -4.53 3.49
C GLU A 88 -11.11 -3.09 2.98
N ASP A 89 -9.93 -2.51 2.71
CA ASP A 89 -9.81 -1.15 2.20
C ASP A 89 -10.48 -0.99 0.83
N ALA A 90 -10.27 -1.93 -0.09
CA ALA A 90 -10.89 -1.90 -1.43
C ALA A 90 -12.42 -1.95 -1.36
N LYS A 91 -12.95 -2.78 -0.45
CA LYS A 91 -14.38 -2.88 -0.17
C LYS A 91 -14.91 -1.61 0.48
N ASP A 92 -14.26 -1.15 1.54
CA ASP A 92 -14.74 -0.04 2.36
C ASP A 92 -14.71 1.30 1.62
N VAL A 93 -13.67 1.52 0.81
CA VAL A 93 -13.49 2.78 0.07
C VAL A 93 -14.22 2.79 -1.26
N PHE A 94 -14.18 1.69 -2.00
CA PHE A 94 -14.66 1.67 -3.38
C PHE A 94 -15.82 0.71 -3.66
N GLY A 95 -16.23 -0.08 -2.67
CA GLY A 95 -17.22 -1.14 -2.83
C GLY A 95 -16.76 -2.28 -3.73
N ILE A 96 -15.43 -2.45 -3.89
CA ILE A 96 -14.84 -3.51 -4.71
C ILE A 96 -14.63 -4.73 -3.85
N GLU A 97 -15.37 -5.80 -4.16
CA GLU A 97 -15.30 -7.07 -3.47
C GLU A 97 -14.83 -8.17 -4.42
N ALA A 98 -14.22 -9.20 -3.86
CA ALA A 98 -13.99 -10.44 -4.60
C ALA A 98 -15.33 -11.06 -4.99
N ALA A 99 -15.49 -11.44 -6.26
CA ALA A 99 -16.68 -12.15 -6.70
C ALA A 99 -16.79 -13.49 -5.97
N ASP A 100 -17.94 -13.75 -5.33
CA ASP A 100 -18.35 -14.97 -4.63
C ASP A 100 -17.20 -15.93 -4.26
N THR A 101 -16.59 -15.66 -3.12
CA THR A 101 -15.57 -16.54 -2.59
C THR A 101 -16.08 -17.17 -1.32
N ASP A 102 -16.40 -18.45 -1.44
CA ASP A 102 -16.68 -19.30 -0.29
C ASP A 102 -15.51 -19.22 0.69
N ILE A 103 -15.67 -18.41 1.73
CA ILE A 103 -14.71 -18.26 2.84
C ILE A 103 -14.80 -19.52 3.74
N MET A 104 -14.99 -20.67 3.14
CA MET A 104 -14.99 -21.95 3.81
C MET A 104 -13.57 -22.52 3.84
N GLY A 105 -12.87 -22.29 4.95
CA GLY A 105 -11.77 -23.15 5.35
C GLY A 105 -10.36 -22.59 5.22
N GLY A 106 -10.10 -21.29 5.45
CA GLY A 106 -8.74 -20.81 5.73
C GLY A 106 -7.74 -20.86 4.56
N LYS A 107 -8.14 -21.23 3.36
CA LYS A 107 -7.34 -21.06 2.14
C LYS A 107 -7.48 -19.62 1.67
N LEU A 108 -6.37 -18.90 1.62
CA LEU A 108 -6.29 -17.61 0.96
C LEU A 108 -6.85 -17.76 -0.46
N ASN A 109 -7.96 -17.07 -0.72
CA ASN A 109 -8.59 -17.14 -2.02
C ASN A 109 -7.85 -16.24 -3.01
N HIS A 110 -6.82 -16.77 -3.64
CA HIS A 110 -5.98 -16.07 -4.60
C HIS A 110 -6.80 -15.45 -5.75
N GLU A 111 -7.81 -16.13 -6.26
CA GLU A 111 -8.66 -15.62 -7.34
C GLU A 111 -9.44 -14.38 -6.94
N GLY A 112 -9.91 -14.31 -5.70
CA GLY A 112 -10.59 -13.15 -5.15
C GLY A 112 -9.69 -11.92 -5.10
N TYR A 113 -8.46 -12.06 -4.61
CA TYR A 113 -7.49 -10.97 -4.57
C TYR A 113 -7.11 -10.49 -5.98
N VAL A 114 -6.91 -11.41 -6.91
CA VAL A 114 -6.66 -11.08 -8.33
C VAL A 114 -7.83 -10.29 -8.93
N SER A 115 -9.08 -10.70 -8.63
CA SER A 115 -10.28 -10.00 -9.07
C SER A 115 -10.34 -8.58 -8.53
N VAL A 116 -10.06 -8.38 -7.25
CA VAL A 116 -10.02 -7.04 -6.62
C VAL A 116 -8.95 -6.17 -7.27
N ALA A 117 -7.72 -6.66 -7.41
CA ALA A 117 -6.62 -5.91 -8.01
C ALA A 117 -6.89 -5.53 -9.47
N ARG A 118 -7.47 -6.45 -10.25
CA ARG A 118 -7.89 -6.18 -11.63
C ARG A 118 -8.95 -5.08 -11.69
N GLN A 119 -9.99 -5.14 -10.87
CA GLN A 119 -11.03 -4.12 -10.82
C GLN A 119 -10.46 -2.72 -10.45
N LEU A 120 -9.52 -2.66 -9.48
CA LEU A 120 -8.83 -1.42 -9.11
C LEU A 120 -8.01 -0.88 -10.30
N THR A 121 -7.26 -1.75 -10.99
CA THR A 121 -6.49 -1.38 -12.17
C THR A 121 -7.38 -0.86 -13.30
N GLU A 122 -8.47 -1.57 -13.61
CA GLU A 122 -9.41 -1.19 -14.66
C GLU A 122 -10.13 0.13 -14.35
N ARG A 123 -10.49 0.34 -13.09
CA ARG A 123 -11.23 1.54 -12.67
C ARG A 123 -10.37 2.79 -12.60
N PHE A 124 -9.13 2.67 -12.15
CA PHE A 124 -8.29 3.84 -11.83
C PHE A 124 -7.05 3.98 -12.72
N GLY A 125 -6.70 2.96 -13.49
CA GLY A 125 -5.55 3.00 -14.39
C GLY A 125 -4.20 2.83 -13.70
N CYS A 126 -4.17 2.28 -12.47
CA CYS A 126 -2.93 1.99 -11.76
C CYS A 126 -2.06 1.00 -12.55
N LYS A 127 -0.75 1.24 -12.61
CA LYS A 127 0.22 0.33 -13.25
C LYS A 127 0.44 -0.93 -12.43
N ALA A 128 0.36 -0.80 -11.10
CA ALA A 128 0.51 -1.90 -10.17
C ALA A 128 -0.45 -1.74 -8.97
N VAL A 129 -0.96 -2.87 -8.47
CA VAL A 129 -1.75 -2.95 -7.24
C VAL A 129 -1.10 -4.00 -6.35
N ALA A 130 -0.70 -3.62 -5.13
CA ALA A 130 -0.15 -4.52 -4.13
C ALA A 130 -1.16 -4.73 -3.00
N ILE A 131 -1.44 -5.98 -2.67
CA ILE A 131 -2.40 -6.36 -1.63
C ILE A 131 -1.70 -7.19 -0.57
N THR A 132 -1.80 -6.76 0.70
CA THR A 132 -1.35 -7.55 1.84
C THR A 132 -2.36 -8.65 2.14
N LEU A 133 -1.87 -9.87 2.35
CA LEU A 133 -2.66 -11.06 2.60
C LEU A 133 -2.41 -11.52 4.04
N ARG A 134 -3.40 -11.33 4.90
CA ARG A 134 -3.28 -11.62 6.32
C ARG A 134 -4.21 -12.75 6.73
N GLY A 135 -3.64 -13.83 7.29
CA GLY A 135 -4.37 -14.89 7.96
C GLY A 135 -4.14 -14.83 9.48
N SER A 136 -5.14 -14.41 10.26
CA SER A 136 -5.03 -14.43 11.72
C SER A 136 -5.23 -15.85 12.25
N ILE A 137 -4.20 -16.40 12.92
CA ILE A 137 -4.25 -17.71 13.57
C ILE A 137 -4.59 -17.52 15.05
N SER A 138 -3.91 -16.60 15.71
CA SER A 138 -4.15 -16.23 17.11
C SER A 138 -3.87 -14.75 17.33
N ALA A 139 -3.97 -14.28 18.58
CA ALA A 139 -3.61 -12.91 18.93
C ALA A 139 -2.13 -12.59 18.68
N SER A 140 -1.27 -13.60 18.76
CA SER A 140 0.19 -13.47 18.65
C SER A 140 0.81 -14.17 17.43
N GLU A 141 0.02 -14.84 16.60
CA GLU A 141 0.50 -15.57 15.42
C GLU A 141 -0.36 -15.27 14.20
N ASN A 142 0.28 -14.85 13.13
CA ASN A 142 -0.36 -14.57 11.84
C ASN A 142 0.37 -15.25 10.71
N ASN A 143 -0.39 -15.69 9.72
CA ASN A 143 0.13 -15.89 8.38
C ASN A 143 0.23 -14.53 7.69
N TRP A 144 1.33 -14.28 7.01
CA TRP A 144 1.60 -13.03 6.31
C TRP A 144 2.17 -13.29 4.93
N ALA A 145 1.51 -12.78 3.94
CA ALA A 145 1.90 -12.86 2.53
C ALA A 145 1.48 -11.58 1.80
N GLY A 146 1.76 -11.49 0.52
CA GLY A 146 1.34 -10.39 -0.32
C GLY A 146 1.14 -10.83 -1.76
N MET A 147 0.42 -10.01 -2.51
CA MET A 147 0.24 -10.15 -3.95
C MET A 147 0.57 -8.82 -4.61
N LEU A 148 1.34 -8.87 -5.70
CA LEU A 148 1.53 -7.78 -6.64
C LEU A 148 0.81 -8.12 -7.93
N TYR A 149 -0.08 -7.23 -8.38
CA TYR A 149 -0.74 -7.34 -9.68
C TYR A 149 -0.21 -6.25 -10.59
N THR A 150 0.45 -6.63 -11.67
CA THR A 150 1.01 -5.70 -12.64
C THR A 150 1.12 -6.35 -14.01
N GLY A 151 1.03 -5.57 -15.10
CA GLY A 151 1.05 -6.11 -16.47
C GLY A 151 -0.05 -7.13 -16.76
N GLY A 152 -1.17 -7.10 -16.01
CA GLY A 152 -2.26 -8.08 -16.13
C GLY A 152 -1.99 -9.42 -15.44
N GLN A 153 -0.91 -9.56 -14.69
CA GLN A 153 -0.44 -10.80 -14.06
C GLN A 153 -0.33 -10.66 -12.54
N PRO A 154 -0.75 -11.66 -11.74
CA PRO A 154 -0.54 -11.70 -10.30
C PRO A 154 0.77 -12.40 -9.96
N PHE A 155 1.50 -11.85 -8.99
CA PHE A 155 2.69 -12.42 -8.37
C PHE A 155 2.43 -12.54 -6.87
N PHE A 156 2.53 -13.74 -6.33
CA PHE A 156 2.29 -14.01 -4.90
C PHE A 156 3.61 -14.30 -4.20
N SER A 157 3.79 -13.70 -3.03
CA SER A 157 4.93 -14.05 -2.17
C SER A 157 4.75 -15.42 -1.51
N GLN A 158 5.83 -15.95 -0.96
CA GLN A 158 5.73 -17.01 0.02
C GLN A 158 4.92 -16.55 1.24
N ASN A 159 4.37 -17.52 1.98
CA ASN A 159 3.64 -17.26 3.20
C ASN A 159 4.54 -17.46 4.41
N TYR A 160 4.61 -16.43 5.27
CA TYR A 160 5.38 -16.48 6.50
C TYR A 160 4.46 -16.68 7.70
N LEU A 161 4.81 -17.60 8.58
CA LEU A 161 4.22 -17.71 9.91
C LEU A 161 4.98 -16.78 10.85
N ILE A 162 4.33 -15.72 11.31
CA ILE A 162 4.96 -14.71 12.15
C ILE A 162 4.44 -14.82 13.57
N ARG A 163 5.37 -14.86 14.54
CA ARG A 163 5.07 -14.59 15.93
C ARG A 163 5.23 -13.10 16.17
N LEU A 164 4.10 -12.44 16.37
CA LEU A 164 4.03 -10.98 16.50
C LEU A 164 4.65 -10.50 17.81
N VAL A 165 5.56 -9.53 17.70
CA VAL A 165 6.02 -8.69 18.80
C VAL A 165 5.23 -7.38 18.79
N ASP A 166 5.21 -6.68 17.63
CA ASP A 166 4.41 -5.47 17.44
C ASP A 166 3.87 -5.40 16.01
N ARG A 167 2.58 -5.04 15.88
CA ARG A 167 1.90 -4.90 14.57
C ARG A 167 2.07 -3.52 13.95
N VAL A 168 2.37 -2.52 14.78
CA VAL A 168 2.47 -1.13 14.32
C VAL A 168 3.63 -1.00 13.34
N GLY A 169 3.40 -0.28 12.24
CA GLY A 169 4.41 -0.10 11.19
C GLY A 169 4.59 -1.29 10.22
N GLY A 170 3.85 -2.41 10.40
CA GLY A 170 3.93 -3.55 9.47
C GLY A 170 3.47 -3.20 8.06
N GLY A 171 2.37 -2.44 7.92
CA GLY A 171 1.89 -1.93 6.63
C GLY A 171 2.86 -0.94 6.00
N ASP A 172 3.36 0.02 6.80
CA ASP A 172 4.34 1.02 6.33
C ASP A 172 5.63 0.36 5.86
N SER A 173 6.07 -0.71 6.56
CA SER A 173 7.24 -1.49 6.16
C SER A 173 7.01 -2.31 4.88
N PHE A 174 5.79 -2.80 4.66
CA PHE A 174 5.41 -3.42 3.40
C PHE A 174 5.48 -2.39 2.26
N GLY A 175 4.86 -1.22 2.44
CA GLY A 175 4.89 -0.13 1.47
C GLY A 175 6.31 0.36 1.18
N GLY A 176 7.12 0.58 2.22
CA GLY A 176 8.51 0.98 2.08
C GLY A 176 9.37 -0.06 1.36
N GLY A 177 9.20 -1.36 1.70
CA GLY A 177 9.85 -2.46 1.02
C GLY A 177 9.46 -2.58 -0.45
N LEU A 178 8.17 -2.42 -0.77
CA LEU A 178 7.67 -2.42 -2.15
C LEU A 178 8.29 -1.30 -2.98
N ILE A 179 8.27 -0.07 -2.46
CA ILE A 179 8.84 1.11 -3.12
C ILE A 179 10.34 0.92 -3.33
N HIS A 180 11.06 0.45 -2.29
CA HIS A 180 12.50 0.18 -2.38
C HIS A 180 12.82 -0.81 -3.50
N ALA A 181 12.12 -1.94 -3.55
CA ALA A 181 12.34 -2.96 -4.57
C ALA A 181 12.06 -2.45 -5.99
N LEU A 182 10.97 -1.68 -6.17
CA LEU A 182 10.64 -1.04 -7.44
C LEU A 182 11.69 0.00 -7.87
N CYS A 183 12.17 0.82 -6.93
CA CYS A 183 13.23 1.79 -7.21
C CYS A 183 14.57 1.12 -7.55
N LYS A 184 14.83 -0.08 -7.02
CA LYS A 184 16.01 -0.89 -7.37
C LYS A 184 15.86 -1.64 -8.70
N GLY A 185 14.68 -1.63 -9.31
CA GLY A 185 14.41 -2.36 -10.55
C GLY A 185 14.40 -3.88 -10.38
N MET A 186 14.00 -4.38 -9.20
CA MET A 186 13.80 -5.82 -9.00
C MET A 186 12.66 -6.31 -9.91
N ASP A 187 12.71 -7.58 -10.30
CA ASP A 187 11.59 -8.21 -11.01
C ASP A 187 10.34 -8.30 -10.11
N GLU A 188 9.19 -8.55 -10.69
CA GLU A 188 7.89 -8.50 -10.04
C GLU A 188 7.78 -9.50 -8.87
N GLN A 189 8.30 -10.72 -9.07
CA GLN A 189 8.29 -11.76 -8.03
C GLN A 189 9.21 -11.36 -6.87
N SER A 190 10.43 -10.92 -7.16
CA SER A 190 11.38 -10.44 -6.16
C SER A 190 10.86 -9.21 -5.43
N THR A 191 10.14 -8.33 -6.12
CA THR A 191 9.54 -7.13 -5.54
C THR A 191 8.54 -7.48 -4.44
N ILE A 192 7.60 -8.38 -4.70
CA ILE A 192 6.60 -8.75 -3.69
C ILE A 192 7.21 -9.57 -2.53
N GLU A 193 8.17 -10.44 -2.82
CA GLU A 193 8.90 -11.18 -1.79
C GLU A 193 9.66 -10.23 -0.85
N PHE A 194 10.34 -9.22 -1.39
CA PHE A 194 11.06 -8.23 -0.60
C PHE A 194 10.12 -7.40 0.29
N ALA A 195 9.00 -6.93 -0.26
CA ALA A 195 8.01 -6.15 0.48
C ALA A 195 7.43 -6.94 1.67
N VAL A 196 7.10 -8.21 1.44
CA VAL A 196 6.56 -9.08 2.48
C VAL A 196 7.61 -9.41 3.53
N ALA A 197 8.85 -9.74 3.13
CA ALA A 197 9.95 -10.04 4.05
C ALA A 197 10.30 -8.84 4.94
N ALA A 198 10.33 -7.61 4.38
CA ALA A 198 10.55 -6.39 5.14
C ALA A 198 9.47 -6.18 6.20
N SER A 199 8.21 -6.39 5.83
CA SER A 199 7.08 -6.31 6.75
C SER A 199 7.11 -7.39 7.83
N CYS A 200 7.51 -8.62 7.48
CA CYS A 200 7.67 -9.72 8.43
C CYS A 200 8.68 -9.37 9.52
N LEU A 201 9.88 -8.92 9.12
CA LEU A 201 10.93 -8.54 10.07
C LEU A 201 10.46 -7.41 11.00
N LYS A 202 9.77 -6.38 10.45
CA LYS A 202 9.23 -5.30 11.27
C LYS A 202 8.30 -5.81 12.36
N GLN A 203 7.44 -6.77 12.08
CA GLN A 203 6.48 -7.29 13.04
C GLN A 203 7.12 -8.10 14.18
N THR A 204 8.43 -8.40 14.09
CA THR A 204 9.25 -9.01 15.16
C THR A 204 10.03 -7.98 15.98
N ILE A 205 9.89 -6.69 15.68
CA ILE A 205 10.58 -5.57 16.34
C ILE A 205 9.55 -4.74 17.10
N GLU A 206 9.88 -4.33 18.33
CA GLU A 206 9.04 -3.43 19.12
C GLU A 206 8.91 -2.05 18.47
N HIS A 207 7.81 -1.36 18.76
CA HIS A 207 7.46 -0.03 18.27
C HIS A 207 7.19 0.00 16.75
N ASP A 208 7.18 1.17 16.14
CA ASP A 208 6.73 1.41 14.75
C ASP A 208 7.87 1.45 13.73
N PHE A 209 9.10 1.67 14.15
CA PHE A 209 10.24 1.75 13.24
C PHE A 209 10.68 0.38 12.74
N ASN A 210 10.90 0.27 11.43
CA ASN A 210 11.59 -0.87 10.87
C ASN A 210 13.11 -0.66 10.98
N LEU A 211 13.77 -1.49 11.79
CA LEU A 211 15.21 -1.47 12.00
C LEU A 211 15.95 -2.53 11.17
N ALA A 212 15.20 -3.31 10.35
CA ALA A 212 15.80 -4.33 9.51
C ALA A 212 16.57 -3.70 8.35
N SER A 213 17.78 -4.19 8.12
CA SER A 213 18.60 -3.81 6.97
C SER A 213 18.16 -4.54 5.69
N GLU A 214 18.48 -3.98 4.52
CA GLU A 214 18.27 -4.63 3.22
C GLU A 214 18.86 -6.05 3.19
N LYS A 215 20.04 -6.24 3.78
CA LYS A 215 20.71 -7.55 3.86
C LYS A 215 19.89 -8.59 4.64
N GLU A 216 19.28 -8.20 5.76
CA GLU A 216 18.42 -9.07 6.56
C GLU A 216 17.13 -9.42 5.82
N VAL A 217 16.54 -8.45 5.11
CA VAL A 217 15.37 -8.68 4.28
C VAL A 217 15.68 -9.70 3.17
N LEU A 218 16.79 -9.51 2.45
CA LEU A 218 17.23 -10.44 1.41
C LEU A 218 17.56 -11.84 1.96
N ALA A 219 18.12 -11.93 3.15
CA ALA A 219 18.39 -13.21 3.81
C ALA A 219 17.10 -13.97 4.15
N LEU A 220 16.09 -13.27 4.68
CA LEU A 220 14.79 -13.87 4.95
C LEU A 220 14.09 -14.32 3.66
N MET A 221 14.09 -13.47 2.62
CA MET A 221 13.53 -13.76 1.30
C MET A 221 14.18 -15.00 0.65
N GLY A 222 15.50 -15.17 0.81
CA GLY A 222 16.24 -16.33 0.31
C GLY A 222 16.10 -17.61 1.13
N GLY A 223 15.29 -17.61 2.20
CA GLY A 223 15.09 -18.78 3.07
C GLY A 223 16.23 -19.04 4.08
N ASN A 224 17.23 -18.17 4.15
CA ASN A 224 18.33 -18.26 5.10
C ASN A 224 17.96 -17.55 6.43
N ALA A 225 17.00 -18.10 7.15
CA ALA A 225 16.63 -17.64 8.49
C ALA A 225 17.61 -18.14 9.58
N SER A 226 18.71 -18.79 9.21
CA SER A 226 19.78 -19.22 10.12
C SER A 226 20.87 -18.16 10.14
N GLY A 227 20.74 -17.17 11.03
CA GLY A 227 21.82 -16.33 11.48
C GLY A 227 22.62 -17.01 12.57
#